data_882b186f8b4995e40c52c48750b12f95
#
_entry.id   882b186f8b4995e40c52c48750b12f95
#
_cell.length_a   1.000
_cell.length_b   1.000
_cell.length_c   1.000
_cell.angle_alpha   90.00
_cell.angle_beta   90.00
_cell.angle_gamma   90.00
#
_symmetry.space_group_name_H-M   'P 1'
#
loop_
_entity.id
_entity.type
_entity.pdbx_description
1 polymer ?
#
loop_
_entity_poly.entity_id
_entity_poly.type
_entity_poly.pdbx_seq_one_letter_code
_entity_poly.pdbx_strand_id
1 'polypeptide(L)'
;QASIYDFLNNRKWKTDVYQPNEKIDCSFFLNIDEELGQNVYRASLTIQAARPVYNSTYASPLINFKDDNIVFRYQEFQPLEFNENRVQGNDPVAANLTAVLAYYVNIILGLDYDAFALRAGDVYFKKAQNIVNNAPEGRDVAGWKPFDGVRNRYWLAENLNNNRFALIHDALYTYYRKGMDTFYEDEKAGRLEILNGLNYLNTVQTDNPNSMFMQVFFQGKSNELV
;
A
#
# COMPACT_ATOMS: atom_id res chain seq x y z
N GLN A 1 16.89 -9.42 -8.69
CA GLN A 1 15.89 -10.08 -7.82
C GLN A 1 16.37 -10.11 -6.37
N ALA A 2 17.58 -10.59 -6.09
CA ALA A 2 18.14 -10.65 -4.73
C ALA A 2 18.15 -9.28 -4.04
N SER A 3 18.60 -8.22 -4.69
CA SER A 3 18.68 -6.86 -4.11
C SER A 3 17.34 -6.31 -3.67
N ILE A 4 16.26 -6.58 -4.42
CA ILE A 4 14.89 -6.17 -4.03
C ILE A 4 14.42 -7.00 -2.84
N TYR A 5 14.68 -8.30 -2.84
CA TYR A 5 14.35 -9.18 -1.72
C TYR A 5 15.06 -8.71 -0.44
N ASP A 6 16.36 -8.44 -0.51
CA ASP A 6 17.15 -7.95 0.62
C ASP A 6 16.66 -6.58 1.12
N PHE A 7 16.32 -5.68 0.19
CA PHE A 7 15.76 -4.37 0.52
C PHE A 7 14.45 -4.48 1.30
N LEU A 8 13.55 -5.35 0.88
CA LEU A 8 12.24 -5.51 1.51
C LEU A 8 12.32 -6.27 2.84
N ASN A 9 13.17 -7.30 2.96
CA ASN A 9 13.18 -8.20 4.10
C ASN A 9 14.23 -7.87 5.17
N ASN A 10 15.37 -7.27 4.79
CA ASN A 10 16.46 -7.00 5.74
C ASN A 10 16.41 -5.59 6.34
N ARG A 11 15.58 -4.71 5.78
CA ARG A 11 15.36 -3.37 6.34
C ARG A 11 14.32 -3.43 7.48
N LYS A 12 14.62 -2.77 8.59
CA LYS A 12 13.66 -2.62 9.70
C LYS A 12 12.63 -1.53 9.38
N TRP A 13 11.44 -1.93 8.94
CA TRP A 13 10.34 -1.02 8.58
C TRP A 13 9.50 -0.59 9.77
N LYS A 14 9.47 -1.39 10.84
CA LYS A 14 8.66 -1.20 12.05
C LYS A 14 9.46 -1.55 13.30
N THR A 15 8.95 -1.13 14.45
CA THR A 15 9.55 -1.44 15.77
C THR A 15 9.04 -2.76 16.33
N ASP A 16 7.80 -3.14 16.02
CA ASP A 16 7.15 -4.32 16.57
C ASP A 16 7.72 -5.61 16.00
N VAL A 17 7.74 -6.63 16.84
CA VAL A 17 8.17 -7.99 16.48
C VAL A 17 6.93 -8.86 16.35
N TYR A 18 6.64 -9.30 15.14
CA TYR A 18 5.52 -10.20 14.86
C TYR A 18 5.92 -11.66 15.08
N GLN A 19 5.01 -12.42 15.66
CA GLN A 19 5.12 -13.88 15.66
C GLN A 19 4.98 -14.41 14.23
N PRO A 20 5.48 -15.61 13.91
CA PRO A 20 5.41 -16.16 12.55
C PRO A 20 3.99 -16.19 11.95
N ASN A 21 2.96 -16.42 12.78
CA ASN A 21 1.55 -16.46 12.39
C ASN A 21 0.87 -15.07 12.29
N GLU A 22 1.57 -14.01 12.70
CA GLU A 22 1.09 -12.62 12.62
C GLU A 22 1.70 -11.87 11.43
N LYS A 23 2.62 -12.51 10.70
CA LYS A 23 3.28 -11.88 9.56
C LYS A 23 2.30 -11.62 8.43
N ILE A 24 2.40 -10.42 7.86
CA ILE A 24 1.67 -10.05 6.64
C ILE A 24 2.21 -10.89 5.49
N ASP A 25 1.33 -11.62 4.81
CA ASP A 25 1.69 -12.28 3.55
C ASP A 25 1.65 -11.23 2.44
N CYS A 26 2.80 -10.94 1.84
CA CYS A 26 2.89 -9.94 0.79
C CYS A 26 3.81 -10.35 -0.36
N SER A 27 3.42 -9.94 -1.56
CA SER A 27 4.13 -10.18 -2.81
C SER A 27 4.31 -8.87 -3.58
N PHE A 28 5.54 -8.67 -4.07
CA PHE A 28 5.93 -7.57 -4.96
C PHE A 28 6.40 -8.19 -6.29
N PHE A 29 5.57 -8.12 -7.30
CA PHE A 29 5.90 -8.65 -8.63
C PHE A 29 6.23 -7.49 -9.58
N LEU A 30 7.53 -7.29 -9.85
CA LEU A 30 8.04 -6.29 -10.78
C LEU A 30 8.21 -6.91 -12.16
N ASN A 31 7.41 -6.47 -13.12
CA ASN A 31 7.50 -6.87 -14.51
C ASN A 31 8.20 -5.79 -15.32
N ILE A 32 9.29 -6.15 -15.99
CA ILE A 32 10.00 -5.24 -16.91
C ILE A 32 9.27 -5.22 -18.24
N ASP A 33 8.72 -4.08 -18.59
CA ASP A 33 7.95 -3.90 -19.83
C ASP A 33 8.85 -3.46 -20.99
N GLU A 34 9.89 -2.63 -20.71
CA GLU A 34 10.77 -2.08 -21.74
C GLU A 34 12.15 -1.71 -21.14
N GLU A 35 13.22 -1.93 -21.89
CA GLU A 35 14.54 -1.36 -21.62
C GLU A 35 14.75 -0.08 -22.44
N LEU A 36 14.94 1.05 -21.75
CA LEU A 36 15.07 2.38 -22.36
C LEU A 36 16.53 2.76 -22.68
N GLY A 37 17.47 1.84 -22.44
CA GLY A 37 18.92 2.03 -22.57
C GLY A 37 19.58 2.58 -21.32
N GLN A 38 20.92 2.43 -21.23
CA GLN A 38 21.72 2.89 -20.09
C GLN A 38 21.25 2.34 -18.74
N ASN A 39 20.82 1.08 -18.70
CA ASN A 39 20.28 0.42 -17.51
C ASN A 39 19.01 1.09 -16.94
N VAL A 40 18.27 1.83 -17.76
CA VAL A 40 16.97 2.41 -17.43
C VAL A 40 15.88 1.49 -17.95
N TYR A 41 14.91 1.21 -17.11
CA TYR A 41 13.82 0.27 -17.38
C TYR A 41 12.48 0.93 -17.11
N ARG A 42 11.50 0.62 -17.95
CA ARG A 42 10.08 0.82 -17.66
C ARG A 42 9.49 -0.49 -17.18
N ALA A 43 8.70 -0.43 -16.12
CA ALA A 43 8.12 -1.59 -15.49
C ALA A 43 6.73 -1.31 -14.94
N SER A 44 5.99 -2.38 -14.67
CA SER A 44 4.81 -2.39 -13.83
C SER A 44 5.09 -3.19 -12.55
N LEU A 45 4.50 -2.75 -11.42
CA LEU A 45 4.62 -3.40 -10.13
C LEU A 45 3.24 -3.86 -9.66
N THR A 46 3.05 -5.15 -9.50
CA THR A 46 1.87 -5.70 -8.83
C THR A 46 2.20 -5.91 -7.36
N ILE A 47 1.38 -5.33 -6.50
CA ILE A 47 1.47 -5.40 -5.05
C ILE A 47 0.28 -6.19 -4.54
N GLN A 48 0.54 -7.26 -3.81
CA GLN A 48 -0.48 -8.04 -3.12
C GLN A 48 -0.09 -8.18 -1.66
N ALA A 49 -1.03 -7.94 -0.75
CA ALA A 49 -0.86 -8.21 0.66
C ALA A 49 -2.17 -8.67 1.27
N ALA A 50 -2.07 -9.62 2.18
CA ALA A 50 -3.19 -10.16 2.95
C ALA A 50 -2.79 -10.30 4.42
N ARG A 51 -3.75 -10.11 5.31
CA ARG A 51 -3.55 -10.32 6.74
C ARG A 51 -4.27 -11.60 7.20
N PRO A 52 -3.70 -12.35 8.15
CA PRO A 52 -4.40 -13.46 8.74
C PRO A 52 -5.66 -12.98 9.48
N VAL A 53 -6.75 -13.73 9.34
CA VAL A 53 -7.99 -13.50 10.11
C VAL A 53 -7.89 -14.29 11.41
N TYR A 54 -8.26 -13.66 12.52
CA TYR A 54 -8.15 -14.25 13.84
C TYR A 54 -8.83 -15.62 13.92
N ASN A 55 -8.12 -16.60 14.50
CA ASN A 55 -8.55 -17.98 14.71
C ASN A 55 -9.11 -18.67 13.44
N SER A 56 -8.55 -18.38 12.29
CA SER A 56 -8.94 -18.90 10.98
C SER A 56 -7.68 -19.25 10.16
N THR A 57 -7.85 -20.11 9.15
CA THR A 57 -6.83 -20.34 8.11
C THR A 57 -6.93 -19.37 6.94
N TYR A 58 -7.92 -18.47 6.97
CA TYR A 58 -8.17 -17.51 5.92
C TYR A 58 -7.28 -16.27 6.08
N ALA A 59 -6.74 -15.79 4.97
CA ALA A 59 -6.03 -14.52 4.90
C ALA A 59 -6.86 -13.54 4.05
N SER A 60 -7.29 -12.44 4.67
CA SER A 60 -8.13 -11.43 4.03
C SER A 60 -7.26 -10.41 3.29
N PRO A 61 -7.51 -10.13 2.00
CA PRO A 61 -6.72 -9.19 1.22
C PRO A 61 -6.75 -7.77 1.82
N LEU A 62 -5.57 -7.16 1.98
CA LEU A 62 -5.40 -5.74 2.32
C LEU A 62 -5.31 -4.89 1.07
N ILE A 63 -4.54 -5.35 0.09
CA ILE A 63 -4.30 -4.69 -1.19
C ILE A 63 -4.02 -5.73 -2.27
N ASN A 64 -4.57 -5.49 -3.47
CA ASN A 64 -4.19 -6.15 -4.72
C ASN A 64 -4.24 -5.09 -5.80
N PHE A 65 -3.10 -4.51 -6.12
CA PHE A 65 -3.02 -3.35 -6.98
C PHE A 65 -1.85 -3.44 -7.95
N LYS A 66 -2.03 -2.94 -9.16
CA LYS A 66 -0.98 -2.81 -10.18
C LYS A 66 -0.67 -1.34 -10.42
N ASP A 67 0.58 -0.97 -10.19
CA ASP A 67 1.15 0.35 -10.49
C ASP A 67 1.92 0.26 -11.80
N ASP A 68 1.44 0.97 -12.80
CA ASP A 68 2.02 0.96 -14.14
C ASP A 68 3.00 2.14 -14.33
N ASN A 69 3.86 2.04 -15.34
CA ASN A 69 4.78 3.11 -15.77
C ASN A 69 5.79 3.56 -14.72
N ILE A 70 6.35 2.60 -13.99
CA ILE A 70 7.47 2.86 -13.08
C ILE A 70 8.76 2.87 -13.90
N VAL A 71 9.38 4.04 -14.04
CA VAL A 71 10.69 4.16 -14.70
C VAL A 71 11.79 4.27 -13.65
N PHE A 72 12.81 3.42 -13.76
CA PHE A 72 13.92 3.39 -12.82
C PHE A 72 15.22 2.97 -13.50
N ARG A 73 16.35 3.37 -12.90
CA ARG A 73 17.67 2.86 -13.26
C ARG A 73 18.10 1.79 -12.28
N TYR A 74 18.61 0.69 -12.79
CA TYR A 74 19.18 -0.37 -11.99
C TYR A 74 20.45 -0.92 -12.66
N GLN A 75 21.52 -0.98 -11.91
CA GLN A 75 22.74 -1.66 -12.32
C GLN A 75 22.91 -2.93 -11.52
N GLU A 76 23.22 -4.02 -12.19
CA GLU A 76 23.42 -5.31 -11.54
C GLU A 76 24.50 -5.23 -10.46
N PHE A 77 24.28 -5.93 -9.35
CA PHE A 77 25.10 -5.91 -8.13
C PHE A 77 25.16 -4.58 -7.36
N GLN A 78 24.45 -3.55 -7.79
CA GLN A 78 24.34 -2.32 -7.02
C GLN A 78 23.33 -2.51 -5.87
N PRO A 79 23.70 -2.18 -4.61
CA PRO A 79 22.76 -2.23 -3.48
C PRO A 79 21.67 -1.17 -3.67
N LEU A 80 20.45 -1.51 -3.24
CA LEU A 80 19.34 -0.59 -3.21
C LEU A 80 19.39 0.23 -1.92
N GLU A 81 19.64 1.52 -2.04
CA GLU A 81 19.70 2.46 -0.92
C GLU A 81 18.44 3.32 -0.86
N PHE A 82 17.92 3.51 0.34
CA PHE A 82 16.78 4.40 0.59
C PHE A 82 16.99 5.16 1.89
N ASN A 83 16.83 6.48 1.83
CA ASN A 83 16.90 7.37 2.97
C ASN A 83 15.59 8.16 3.08
N GLU A 84 14.87 8.00 4.20
CA GLU A 84 13.58 8.68 4.44
C GLU A 84 13.71 10.22 4.46
N ASN A 85 14.89 10.75 4.79
CA ASN A 85 15.17 12.18 4.80
C ASN A 85 15.69 12.71 3.46
N ARG A 86 16.00 11.83 2.50
CA ARG A 86 16.53 12.18 1.19
C ARG A 86 16.00 11.22 0.12
N VAL A 87 14.70 11.22 -0.06
CA VAL A 87 14.00 10.30 -0.96
C VAL A 87 14.46 10.46 -2.42
N GLN A 88 14.73 11.69 -2.88
CA GLN A 88 15.17 11.95 -4.25
C GLN A 88 16.53 11.36 -4.61
N GLY A 89 17.41 11.12 -3.63
CA GLY A 89 18.78 10.68 -3.92
C GLY A 89 19.59 11.70 -4.71
N ASN A 90 20.65 11.21 -5.37
CA ASN A 90 21.46 12.03 -6.31
C ASN A 90 21.02 11.86 -7.78
N ASP A 91 20.44 10.69 -8.09
CA ASP A 91 19.88 10.34 -9.39
C ASP A 91 18.40 9.99 -9.19
N PRO A 92 17.47 10.85 -9.64
CA PRO A 92 16.04 10.63 -9.45
C PRO A 92 15.52 9.32 -10.06
N VAL A 93 16.07 8.91 -11.20
CA VAL A 93 15.65 7.69 -11.89
C VAL A 93 16.12 6.45 -11.12
N ALA A 94 17.35 6.47 -10.55
CA ALA A 94 17.84 5.40 -9.70
C ALA A 94 17.08 5.33 -8.36
N ALA A 95 16.78 6.48 -7.75
CA ALA A 95 16.06 6.58 -6.48
C ALA A 95 14.59 6.16 -6.59
N ASN A 96 14.00 6.23 -7.79
CA ASN A 96 12.56 5.98 -7.97
C ASN A 96 12.14 4.55 -7.59
N LEU A 97 12.94 3.54 -7.90
CA LEU A 97 12.61 2.15 -7.53
C LEU A 97 12.48 1.99 -6.01
N THR A 98 13.47 2.47 -5.26
CA THR A 98 13.46 2.35 -3.80
C THR A 98 12.38 3.21 -3.15
N ALA A 99 12.08 4.37 -3.72
CA ALA A 99 10.97 5.22 -3.30
C ALA A 99 9.61 4.50 -3.47
N VAL A 100 9.37 3.88 -4.64
CA VAL A 100 8.14 3.11 -4.91
C VAL A 100 8.01 1.91 -3.96
N LEU A 101 9.07 1.13 -3.78
CA LEU A 101 9.05 -0.02 -2.87
C LEU A 101 8.78 0.42 -1.42
N ALA A 102 9.49 1.43 -0.93
CA ALA A 102 9.31 1.98 0.41
C ALA A 102 7.90 2.57 0.62
N TYR A 103 7.36 3.22 -0.40
CA TYR A 103 6.00 3.75 -0.40
C TYR A 103 4.98 2.63 -0.16
N TYR A 104 5.02 1.56 -0.97
CA TYR A 104 4.05 0.46 -0.82
C TYR A 104 4.24 -0.35 0.45
N VAL A 105 5.46 -0.52 0.96
CA VAL A 105 5.67 -1.10 2.29
C VAL A 105 4.94 -0.28 3.36
N ASN A 106 5.05 1.06 3.32
CA ASN A 106 4.34 1.91 4.28
C ASN A 106 2.82 1.89 4.09
N ILE A 107 2.31 1.81 2.85
CA ILE A 107 0.87 1.61 2.59
C ILE A 107 0.39 0.28 3.19
N ILE A 108 1.08 -0.84 2.94
CA ILE A 108 0.71 -2.15 3.48
C ILE A 108 0.71 -2.14 5.01
N LEU A 109 1.77 -1.63 5.63
CA LEU A 109 1.85 -1.51 7.09
C LEU A 109 0.73 -0.63 7.65
N GLY A 110 0.45 0.51 7.02
CA GLY A 110 -0.64 1.38 7.43
C GLY A 110 -2.00 0.69 7.38
N LEU A 111 -2.29 -0.03 6.30
CA LEU A 111 -3.53 -0.80 6.15
C LEU A 111 -3.65 -1.92 7.20
N ASP A 112 -2.56 -2.64 7.47
CA ASP A 112 -2.54 -3.71 8.46
C ASP A 112 -2.79 -3.18 9.88
N TYR A 113 -2.09 -2.11 10.26
CA TYR A 113 -2.27 -1.50 11.58
C TYR A 113 -3.68 -0.92 11.78
N ASP A 114 -4.24 -0.23 10.76
CA ASP A 114 -5.62 0.27 10.80
C ASP A 114 -6.66 -0.86 10.84
N ALA A 115 -6.36 -1.97 10.17
CA ALA A 115 -7.21 -3.16 10.23
C ALA A 115 -7.24 -3.81 11.63
N PHE A 116 -6.24 -3.54 12.48
CA PHE A 116 -6.15 -4.09 13.84
C PHE A 116 -6.62 -3.10 14.93
N ALA A 117 -6.24 -1.83 14.83
CA ALA A 117 -6.59 -0.79 15.80
C ALA A 117 -6.86 0.53 15.08
N LEU A 118 -7.94 1.20 15.47
CA LEU A 118 -8.42 2.43 14.83
C LEU A 118 -7.30 3.49 14.77
N ARG A 119 -6.98 3.93 13.55
CA ARG A 119 -5.95 4.93 13.24
C ARG A 119 -4.51 4.56 13.66
N ALA A 120 -4.25 3.28 13.93
CA ALA A 120 -2.90 2.83 14.26
C ALA A 120 -1.96 2.89 13.04
N GLY A 121 -2.51 2.91 11.83
CA GLY A 121 -1.79 3.07 10.57
C GLY A 121 -1.31 4.48 10.25
N ASP A 122 -1.81 5.51 10.96
CA ASP A 122 -1.51 6.94 10.67
C ASP A 122 -0.01 7.23 10.54
N VAL A 123 0.83 6.60 11.36
CA VAL A 123 2.28 6.80 11.32
C VAL A 123 2.89 6.34 10.00
N TYR A 124 2.40 5.25 9.45
CA TYR A 124 2.87 4.69 8.19
C TYR A 124 2.30 5.47 6.99
N PHE A 125 1.04 5.85 7.02
CA PHE A 125 0.45 6.71 6.00
C PHE A 125 1.15 8.07 5.90
N LYS A 126 1.56 8.65 7.05
CA LYS A 126 2.39 9.86 7.08
C LYS A 126 3.76 9.64 6.47
N LYS A 127 4.39 8.47 6.69
CA LYS A 127 5.66 8.12 6.02
C LYS A 127 5.46 7.98 4.50
N ALA A 128 4.38 7.33 4.05
CA ALA A 128 4.04 7.26 2.64
C ALA A 128 3.82 8.66 2.03
N GLN A 129 3.12 9.55 2.73
CA GLN A 129 2.93 10.94 2.32
C GLN A 129 4.26 11.71 2.26
N ASN A 130 5.15 11.48 3.22
CA ASN A 130 6.49 12.09 3.21
C ASN A 130 7.29 11.63 1.97
N ILE A 131 7.19 10.35 1.59
CA ILE A 131 7.81 9.85 0.35
C ILE A 131 7.23 10.58 -0.87
N VAL A 132 5.91 10.72 -0.95
CA VAL A 132 5.24 11.47 -2.04
C VAL A 132 5.71 12.92 -2.11
N ASN A 133 5.79 13.61 -0.97
CA ASN A 133 6.17 15.02 -0.90
C ASN A 133 7.63 15.25 -1.31
N ASN A 134 8.51 14.28 -1.07
CA ASN A 134 9.95 14.33 -1.36
C ASN A 134 10.35 13.36 -2.46
N ALA A 135 9.40 12.92 -3.27
CA ALA A 135 9.63 11.93 -4.32
C ALA A 135 10.65 12.41 -5.36
N PRO A 136 11.36 11.47 -6.01
CA PRO A 136 12.25 11.82 -7.11
C PRO A 136 11.51 12.60 -8.18
N GLU A 137 12.15 13.65 -8.67
CA GLU A 137 11.62 14.49 -9.75
C GLU A 137 12.50 14.36 -10.99
N GLY A 138 11.89 14.04 -12.13
CA GLY A 138 12.58 13.90 -13.40
C GLY A 138 11.60 13.72 -14.54
N ARG A 139 12.05 13.95 -15.77
CA ARG A 139 11.22 13.88 -16.97
C ARG A 139 10.49 12.54 -17.12
N ASP A 140 11.14 11.46 -16.71
CA ASP A 140 10.65 10.09 -16.89
C ASP A 140 10.06 9.49 -15.59
N VAL A 141 10.05 10.28 -14.50
CA VAL A 141 9.51 9.87 -13.19
C VAL A 141 8.11 10.43 -13.04
N ALA A 142 7.11 9.56 -12.91
CA ALA A 142 5.70 9.91 -12.79
C ALA A 142 4.98 9.18 -11.65
N GLY A 143 3.73 9.61 -11.37
CA GLY A 143 2.86 8.98 -10.37
C GLY A 143 3.00 9.55 -8.96
N TRP A 144 3.82 10.58 -8.77
CA TRP A 144 4.05 11.24 -7.49
C TRP A 144 3.34 12.59 -7.33
N LYS A 145 2.81 13.15 -8.42
CA LYS A 145 2.18 14.47 -8.44
C LYS A 145 0.68 14.36 -8.78
N PRO A 146 -0.14 15.32 -8.34
CA PRO A 146 -1.59 15.29 -8.61
C PRO A 146 -1.92 15.39 -10.10
N PHE A 147 -1.04 15.97 -10.90
CA PHE A 147 -1.22 16.12 -12.35
C PHE A 147 -0.66 14.96 -13.19
N ASP A 148 0.01 13.97 -12.56
CA ASP A 148 0.50 12.77 -13.24
C ASP A 148 -0.62 11.77 -13.56
N GLY A 149 -1.87 12.12 -13.29
CA GLY A 149 -3.07 11.32 -13.51
C GLY A 149 -3.95 11.31 -12.28
N VAL A 150 -5.18 10.82 -12.46
CA VAL A 150 -6.19 10.77 -11.39
C VAL A 150 -6.07 9.52 -10.49
N ARG A 151 -5.19 8.57 -10.87
CA ARG A 151 -5.04 7.27 -10.21
C ARG A 151 -3.56 6.96 -10.06
N ASN A 152 -2.96 7.47 -9.00
CA ASN A 152 -1.53 7.32 -8.75
C ASN A 152 -1.21 7.31 -7.24
N ARG A 153 0.07 7.17 -6.91
CA ARG A 153 0.58 7.15 -5.53
C ARG A 153 0.24 8.42 -4.74
N TYR A 154 0.26 9.59 -5.40
CA TYR A 154 -0.13 10.85 -4.76
C TYR A 154 -1.56 10.76 -4.20
N TRP A 155 -2.52 10.38 -5.03
CA TRP A 155 -3.93 10.35 -4.64
C TRP A 155 -4.23 9.28 -3.58
N LEU A 156 -3.56 8.12 -3.64
CA LEU A 156 -3.74 7.11 -2.59
C LEU A 156 -3.21 7.61 -1.23
N ALA A 157 -2.02 8.22 -1.20
CA ALA A 157 -1.47 8.80 0.02
C ALA A 157 -2.35 9.95 0.55
N GLU A 158 -2.85 10.81 -0.34
CA GLU A 158 -3.74 11.91 0.01
C GLU A 158 -5.06 11.38 0.62
N ASN A 159 -5.67 10.35 0.04
CA ASN A 159 -6.90 9.77 0.58
C ASN A 159 -6.70 9.16 1.98
N LEU A 160 -5.54 8.59 2.26
CA LEU A 160 -5.22 7.97 3.55
C LEU A 160 -4.76 8.97 4.64
N ASN A 161 -4.50 10.23 4.29
CA ASN A 161 -4.02 11.26 5.23
C ASN A 161 -4.97 12.44 5.39
N ASN A 162 -5.87 12.70 4.44
CA ASN A 162 -6.76 13.85 4.48
C ASN A 162 -8.02 13.56 5.30
N ASN A 163 -8.33 14.45 6.25
CA ASN A 163 -9.48 14.31 7.15
C ASN A 163 -10.83 14.17 6.46
N ARG A 164 -11.01 14.64 5.22
CA ARG A 164 -12.23 14.42 4.44
C ARG A 164 -12.52 12.95 4.14
N PHE A 165 -11.49 12.11 4.22
CA PHE A 165 -11.56 10.66 4.06
C PHE A 165 -11.44 9.90 5.38
N ALA A 166 -11.62 10.55 6.53
CA ALA A 166 -11.42 9.94 7.85
C ALA A 166 -12.19 8.62 8.06
N LEU A 167 -13.38 8.51 7.47
CA LEU A 167 -14.20 7.28 7.52
C LEU A 167 -13.54 6.06 6.86
N ILE A 168 -12.48 6.21 6.06
CA ILE A 168 -11.68 5.09 5.56
C ILE A 168 -11.09 4.30 6.72
N HIS A 169 -10.56 4.98 7.74
CA HIS A 169 -9.95 4.34 8.92
C HIS A 169 -11.01 3.58 9.74
N ASP A 170 -12.19 4.19 9.93
CA ASP A 170 -13.32 3.54 10.58
C ASP A 170 -13.78 2.30 9.81
N ALA A 171 -13.83 2.40 8.48
CA ALA A 171 -14.19 1.29 7.61
C ALA A 171 -13.19 0.12 7.72
N LEU A 172 -11.89 0.39 7.63
CA LEU A 172 -10.85 -0.63 7.75
C LEU A 172 -10.93 -1.35 9.10
N TYR A 173 -10.95 -0.60 10.20
CA TYR A 173 -11.06 -1.17 11.54
C TYR A 173 -12.34 -1.99 11.72
N THR A 174 -13.49 -1.46 11.27
CA THR A 174 -14.79 -2.12 11.43
C THR A 174 -14.86 -3.37 10.57
N TYR A 175 -14.44 -3.29 9.31
CA TYR A 175 -14.44 -4.42 8.39
C TYR A 175 -13.56 -5.59 8.89
N TYR A 176 -12.30 -5.30 9.22
CA TYR A 176 -11.35 -6.34 9.58
C TYR A 176 -11.45 -6.75 11.04
N ARG A 177 -11.29 -5.81 11.98
CA ARG A 177 -11.20 -6.16 13.41
C ARG A 177 -12.54 -6.56 14.00
N LYS A 178 -13.59 -5.76 13.73
CA LYS A 178 -14.92 -6.07 14.26
C LYS A 178 -15.67 -7.09 13.40
N GLY A 179 -15.45 -7.08 12.08
CA GLY A 179 -16.08 -7.98 11.14
C GLY A 179 -15.33 -9.31 11.01
N MET A 180 -14.26 -9.33 10.24
CA MET A 180 -13.55 -10.56 9.89
C MET A 180 -13.00 -11.34 11.10
N ASP A 181 -12.39 -10.65 12.07
CA ASP A 181 -11.82 -11.31 13.26
C ASP A 181 -12.87 -11.82 14.23
N THR A 182 -14.14 -11.42 14.10
CA THR A 182 -15.25 -11.87 14.96
C THR A 182 -15.98 -13.09 14.41
N PHE A 183 -15.77 -13.43 13.13
CA PHE A 183 -16.47 -14.55 12.47
C PHE A 183 -16.35 -15.88 13.20
N TYR A 184 -15.23 -16.14 13.86
CA TYR A 184 -15.03 -17.36 14.62
C TYR A 184 -15.97 -17.47 15.82
N GLU A 185 -16.29 -16.35 16.48
CA GLU A 185 -17.12 -16.31 17.68
C GLU A 185 -18.62 -16.16 17.32
N ASP A 186 -18.93 -15.24 16.40
CA ASP A 186 -20.31 -14.95 15.97
C ASP A 186 -20.33 -14.50 14.50
N GLU A 187 -20.69 -15.42 13.61
CA GLU A 187 -20.79 -15.13 12.17
C GLU A 187 -21.80 -14.02 11.85
N LYS A 188 -22.94 -13.95 12.56
CA LYS A 188 -23.95 -12.93 12.31
C LYS A 188 -23.48 -11.54 12.71
N ALA A 189 -22.84 -11.44 13.88
CA ALA A 189 -22.24 -10.19 14.32
C ALA A 189 -21.10 -9.76 13.37
N GLY A 190 -20.25 -10.70 12.98
CA GLY A 190 -19.17 -10.42 12.01
C GLY A 190 -19.69 -9.90 10.67
N ARG A 191 -20.73 -10.52 10.10
CA ARG A 191 -21.38 -10.05 8.86
C ARG A 191 -21.96 -8.66 9.00
N LEU A 192 -22.62 -8.36 10.14
CA LEU A 192 -23.16 -7.04 10.41
C LEU A 192 -22.07 -5.97 10.44
N GLU A 193 -20.94 -6.25 11.09
CA GLU A 193 -19.82 -5.31 11.16
C GLU A 193 -19.13 -5.12 9.79
N ILE A 194 -19.02 -6.16 8.97
CA ILE A 194 -18.57 -6.01 7.58
C ILE A 194 -19.48 -5.04 6.82
N LEU A 195 -20.81 -5.23 6.93
CA LEU A 195 -21.78 -4.33 6.30
C LEU A 195 -21.65 -2.89 6.83
N ASN A 196 -21.43 -2.71 8.13
CA ASN A 196 -21.18 -1.40 8.73
C ASN A 196 -19.91 -0.75 8.16
N GLY A 197 -18.83 -1.50 8.00
CA GLY A 197 -17.61 -1.04 7.35
C GLY A 197 -17.82 -0.62 5.90
N LEU A 198 -18.61 -1.39 5.14
CA LEU A 198 -18.98 -1.04 3.76
C LEU A 198 -19.86 0.21 3.70
N ASN A 199 -20.73 0.43 4.69
CA ASN A 199 -21.55 1.65 4.78
C ASN A 199 -20.68 2.91 5.01
N TYR A 200 -19.60 2.83 5.81
CA TYR A 200 -18.64 3.93 5.90
C TYR A 200 -18.01 4.24 4.54
N LEU A 201 -17.61 3.20 3.79
CA LEU A 201 -17.08 3.39 2.44
C LEU A 201 -18.09 3.96 1.47
N ASN A 202 -19.38 3.59 1.58
CA ASN A 202 -20.44 4.18 0.78
C ASN A 202 -20.58 5.69 1.05
N THR A 203 -20.46 6.12 2.30
CA THR A 203 -20.42 7.54 2.66
C THR A 203 -19.22 8.24 2.03
N VAL A 204 -18.01 7.63 2.14
CA VAL A 204 -16.80 8.17 1.49
C VAL A 204 -16.99 8.33 -0.02
N GLN A 205 -17.59 7.33 -0.69
CA GLN A 205 -17.85 7.36 -2.13
C GLN A 205 -18.86 8.45 -2.52
N THR A 206 -19.86 8.67 -1.67
CA THR A 206 -20.89 9.70 -1.90
C THR A 206 -20.30 11.10 -1.78
N ASP A 207 -19.50 11.33 -0.74
CA ASP A 207 -18.91 12.64 -0.46
C ASP A 207 -17.70 12.95 -1.34
N ASN A 208 -16.95 11.91 -1.75
CA ASN A 208 -15.72 12.01 -2.52
C ASN A 208 -15.69 10.94 -3.64
N PRO A 209 -16.48 11.10 -4.70
CA PRO A 209 -16.57 10.10 -5.76
C PRO A 209 -15.25 9.89 -6.48
N ASN A 210 -15.01 8.64 -6.90
CA ASN A 210 -13.80 8.22 -7.64
C ASN A 210 -12.48 8.37 -6.88
N SER A 211 -12.48 8.29 -5.54
CA SER A 211 -11.25 8.29 -4.78
C SER A 211 -10.37 7.08 -5.14
N MET A 212 -9.05 7.28 -5.11
CA MET A 212 -8.09 6.22 -5.42
C MET A 212 -8.18 5.05 -4.44
N PHE A 213 -8.41 5.33 -3.15
CA PHE A 213 -8.57 4.30 -2.12
C PHE A 213 -9.73 3.35 -2.43
N MET A 214 -10.90 3.89 -2.84
CA MET A 214 -12.07 3.06 -3.17
C MET A 214 -11.75 2.06 -4.28
N GLN A 215 -11.03 2.50 -5.31
CA GLN A 215 -10.61 1.60 -6.38
C GLN A 215 -9.68 0.50 -5.85
N VAL A 216 -8.65 0.87 -5.09
CA VAL A 216 -7.66 -0.08 -4.53
C VAL A 216 -8.35 -1.08 -3.61
N PHE A 217 -9.24 -0.62 -2.72
CA PHE A 217 -9.97 -1.47 -1.79
C PHE A 217 -10.85 -2.49 -2.52
N PHE A 218 -11.74 -2.05 -3.40
CA PHE A 218 -12.68 -2.95 -4.08
C PHE A 218 -11.98 -3.86 -5.10
N GLN A 219 -10.88 -3.44 -5.72
CA GLN A 219 -10.07 -4.32 -6.54
C GLN A 219 -9.45 -5.45 -5.71
N GLY A 220 -8.97 -5.16 -4.50
CA GLY A 220 -8.45 -6.16 -3.57
C GLY A 220 -9.54 -7.09 -3.02
N LYS A 221 -10.77 -6.59 -2.84
CA LYS A 221 -11.90 -7.31 -2.22
C LYS A 221 -12.82 -8.00 -3.22
N SER A 222 -12.58 -7.90 -4.51
CA SER A 222 -13.50 -8.39 -5.55
C SER A 222 -13.88 -9.87 -5.39
N ASN A 223 -12.97 -10.72 -4.91
CA ASN A 223 -13.24 -12.15 -4.70
C ASN A 223 -13.80 -12.46 -3.30
N GLU A 224 -13.66 -11.55 -2.33
CA GLU A 224 -14.12 -11.75 -0.95
C GLU A 224 -15.57 -11.33 -0.76
N LEU A 225 -16.04 -10.37 -1.56
CA LEU A 225 -17.37 -9.77 -1.46
C LEU A 225 -18.42 -10.40 -2.40
N VAL A 226 -18.07 -11.45 -3.13
CA VAL A 226 -18.98 -12.18 -4.07
C VAL A 226 -19.64 -13.38 -3.40
#